data_e58f0ea1732dde8f170a62ebfb56443a
#
_entry.id   e58f0ea1732dde8f170a62ebfb56443a
#
_cell.length_a   1.000
_cell.length_b   1.000
_cell.length_c   1.000
_cell.angle_alpha   90.00
_cell.angle_beta   90.00
_cell.angle_gamma   90.00
#
_symmetry.space_group_name_H-M   'P 1'
#
loop_
_entity.id
_entity.type
_entity.pdbx_description
1 polymer ?
#
loop_
_entity_poly.entity_id
_entity_poly.type
_entity_poly.pdbx_seq_one_letter_code
_entity_poly.pdbx_strand_id
1 'polypeptide(L)'
;MNTFKSAPWPGAKRALIAAIAFPALLGITCVSAKTIVFCSEGSPENFYPGINTTGTSFDANSQIYSRIVDFERGGTAVVPGLAERWEISADGKVYTFYLRKGVKWHNHRDYKPTRDFNADDMIFMLERQGKESNPYFKVTSSNHSYFNDMGMPKLIKSIERVNDYTVKITLEKPEAPFLSNLAMEYAGVQSKEYADAMLKAGTPEKVDQEPVGTGPYYLVRYIKDAVIRYKAFPQYYAGKAKIDDLIFSITTDASVRWAKLQKGECHVMPYPNPADLDAIRKDPNITVLEQAGLNVGYLAYNTTKKPFDDVRVRKAINMAINKKAIIDAVYLTTGVAAKNPIPPTQWSYNDAIKDDAYDQAAAKKLLADAGYANGFATDLWAMPVQRPYNPNARRIAELMQADLAKIGVTAEIGRAHV
;
A
#
# COMPACT_ATOMS: atom_id res chain seq x y z
N MET A 1 9.21 -39.99 82.52
CA MET A 1 9.47 -39.55 83.90
C MET A 1 9.06 -38.10 84.02
N ASN A 2 8.09 -37.92 84.92
CA ASN A 2 7.75 -36.71 85.68
C ASN A 2 7.37 -35.42 84.88
N THR A 3 6.06 -35.11 84.84
CA THR A 3 5.14 -34.55 85.86
C THR A 3 5.56 -33.16 86.30
N PHE A 4 4.71 -32.13 86.19
CA PHE A 4 3.63 -31.68 87.06
C PHE A 4 3.16 -30.31 86.59
N LYS A 5 1.85 -30.09 86.34
CA LYS A 5 0.83 -29.40 87.13
C LYS A 5 1.23 -27.96 87.57
N SER A 6 0.36 -26.95 87.48
CA SER A 6 -1.05 -26.76 87.68
C SER A 6 -1.42 -25.27 87.43
N ALA A 7 -2.67 -25.02 87.16
CA ALA A 7 -3.40 -23.74 87.07
C ALA A 7 -3.53 -23.03 88.49
N PRO A 8 -4.34 -21.95 88.71
CA PRO A 8 -5.25 -21.17 87.88
C PRO A 8 -5.39 -19.65 88.21
N TRP A 9 -6.03 -18.88 87.33
CA TRP A 9 -7.00 -17.75 87.48
C TRP A 9 -6.69 -16.53 88.37
N PRO A 10 -7.42 -15.31 88.15
CA PRO A 10 -8.48 -14.85 87.25
C PRO A 10 -8.37 -13.38 86.72
N GLY A 11 -9.10 -13.08 85.74
CA GLY A 11 -9.89 -11.85 85.62
C GLY A 11 -9.36 -10.57 85.04
N ALA A 12 -9.83 -10.23 83.81
CA ALA A 12 -10.36 -8.89 83.50
C ALA A 12 -10.97 -8.85 82.13
N LYS A 13 -12.26 -8.57 82.01
CA LYS A 13 -12.99 -8.27 80.76
C LYS A 13 -12.47 -6.94 80.20
N ARG A 14 -11.92 -6.97 79.00
CA ARG A 14 -11.80 -5.78 78.13
C ARG A 14 -12.42 -6.10 76.76
N ALA A 15 -13.50 -5.40 76.45
CA ALA A 15 -14.16 -5.44 75.16
C ALA A 15 -13.20 -4.86 74.10
N LEU A 16 -12.82 -5.67 73.12
CA LEU A 16 -12.10 -5.21 71.92
C LEU A 16 -13.14 -4.96 70.84
N ILE A 17 -13.34 -3.70 70.44
CA ILE A 17 -14.07 -3.29 69.27
C ILE A 17 -13.17 -3.67 68.06
N ALA A 18 -13.59 -4.70 67.31
CA ALA A 18 -12.97 -5.07 66.06
C ALA A 18 -13.41 -4.08 64.99
N ALA A 19 -12.53 -3.14 64.64
CA ALA A 19 -12.69 -2.32 63.45
C ALA A 19 -12.43 -3.22 62.22
N ILE A 20 -13.48 -3.59 61.50
CA ILE A 20 -13.42 -4.27 60.22
C ILE A 20 -12.93 -3.23 59.19
N ALA A 21 -11.65 -3.21 58.91
CA ALA A 21 -11.11 -2.51 57.74
C ALA A 21 -11.53 -3.26 56.47
N PHE A 22 -12.48 -2.71 55.76
CA PHE A 22 -12.86 -3.14 54.42
C PHE A 22 -11.70 -2.73 53.48
N PRO A 23 -10.98 -3.66 52.82
CA PRO A 23 -10.04 -3.28 51.79
C PRO A 23 -10.88 -2.84 50.60
N ALA A 24 -10.84 -1.54 50.27
CA ALA A 24 -11.33 -1.03 49.01
C ALA A 24 -10.50 -1.73 47.90
N LEU A 25 -11.04 -2.77 47.28
CA LEU A 25 -10.55 -3.31 46.01
C LEU A 25 -10.67 -2.20 44.98
N LEU A 26 -9.63 -1.43 44.79
CA LEU A 26 -9.40 -0.66 43.60
C LEU A 26 -9.32 -1.68 42.45
N GLY A 27 -10.45 -1.89 41.78
CA GLY A 27 -10.51 -2.67 40.56
C GLY A 27 -9.61 -2.00 39.54
N ILE A 28 -8.37 -2.51 39.40
CA ILE A 28 -7.51 -2.20 38.25
C ILE A 28 -8.25 -2.80 37.07
N THR A 29 -9.04 -1.99 36.38
CA THR A 29 -9.54 -2.34 35.06
C THR A 29 -8.32 -2.43 34.15
N CYS A 30 -7.80 -3.63 33.94
CA CYS A 30 -6.86 -3.89 32.86
C CYS A 30 -7.59 -3.54 31.56
N VAL A 31 -7.34 -2.34 31.05
CA VAL A 31 -7.72 -1.99 29.68
C VAL A 31 -6.86 -2.87 28.77
N SER A 32 -7.45 -3.97 28.32
CA SER A 32 -6.80 -4.82 27.32
C SER A 32 -6.55 -4.00 26.06
N ALA A 33 -5.31 -3.97 25.59
CA ALA A 33 -4.95 -3.31 24.35
C ALA A 33 -5.73 -3.94 23.18
N LYS A 34 -6.40 -3.10 22.40
CA LYS A 34 -7.16 -3.57 21.23
C LYS A 34 -6.22 -3.88 20.09
N THR A 35 -6.19 -5.13 19.69
CA THR A 35 -5.31 -5.60 18.59
C THR A 35 -6.15 -5.97 17.36
N ILE A 36 -5.69 -5.55 16.18
CA ILE A 36 -6.17 -6.05 14.91
C ILE A 36 -5.04 -6.75 14.16
N VAL A 37 -5.34 -7.90 13.58
CA VAL A 37 -4.42 -8.67 12.74
C VAL A 37 -4.94 -8.65 11.30
N PHE A 38 -4.15 -8.04 10.42
CA PHE A 38 -4.34 -8.01 8.98
C PHE A 38 -3.45 -9.09 8.35
N CYS A 39 -4.04 -10.06 7.67
CA CYS A 39 -3.28 -11.07 6.94
C CYS A 39 -2.86 -10.52 5.56
N SER A 40 -1.68 -9.90 5.52
CA SER A 40 -1.11 -9.32 4.29
C SER A 40 -0.70 -10.39 3.29
N GLU A 41 -0.87 -10.11 2.00
CA GLU A 41 -0.49 -10.99 0.90
C GLU A 41 1.01 -10.99 0.58
N GLY A 42 1.80 -10.12 1.21
CA GLY A 42 3.24 -10.06 0.99
C GLY A 42 3.98 -9.12 1.94
N SER A 43 5.30 -9.13 1.82
CA SER A 43 6.19 -8.15 2.45
C SER A 43 6.22 -6.84 1.67
N PRO A 44 6.35 -5.68 2.34
CA PRO A 44 6.66 -4.45 1.63
C PRO A 44 8.06 -4.53 1.00
N GLU A 45 8.25 -3.81 -0.10
CA GLU A 45 9.56 -3.67 -0.76
C GLU A 45 10.56 -3.01 0.20
N ASN A 46 10.12 -1.96 0.88
CA ASN A 46 10.85 -1.19 1.90
C ASN A 46 9.89 -0.20 2.57
N PHE A 47 10.42 0.65 3.48
CA PHE A 47 9.66 1.72 4.13
C PHE A 47 10.00 3.13 3.59
N TYR A 48 10.48 3.22 2.35
CA TYR A 48 10.60 4.50 1.66
C TYR A 48 9.49 4.66 0.61
N PRO A 49 8.47 5.48 0.86
CA PRO A 49 7.33 5.61 -0.03
C PRO A 49 7.70 6.01 -1.47
N GLY A 50 8.74 6.86 -1.63
CA GLY A 50 9.12 7.46 -2.91
C GLY A 50 9.62 6.48 -3.98
N ILE A 51 9.97 5.25 -3.62
CA ILE A 51 10.43 4.22 -4.58
C ILE A 51 9.51 3.01 -4.66
N ASN A 52 8.51 2.92 -3.78
CA ASN A 52 7.59 1.79 -3.74
C ASN A 52 6.62 1.82 -4.91
N THR A 53 6.27 0.64 -5.42
CA THR A 53 5.39 0.48 -6.58
C THR A 53 4.25 -0.51 -6.35
N THR A 54 4.27 -1.25 -5.24
CA THR A 54 3.28 -2.28 -4.94
C THR A 54 2.26 -1.84 -3.90
N GLY A 55 1.01 -2.28 -4.04
CA GLY A 55 -0.06 -2.04 -3.06
C GLY A 55 0.31 -2.52 -1.66
N THR A 56 0.99 -3.67 -1.55
CA THR A 56 1.49 -4.20 -0.28
C THR A 56 2.41 -3.22 0.46
N SER A 57 3.32 -2.56 -0.28
CA SER A 57 4.21 -1.53 0.28
C SER A 57 3.44 -0.27 0.66
N PHE A 58 2.45 0.12 -0.14
CA PHE A 58 1.59 1.27 0.15
C PHE A 58 0.76 1.05 1.41
N ASP A 59 0.16 -0.13 1.58
CA ASP A 59 -0.59 -0.50 2.78
C ASP A 59 0.28 -0.43 4.05
N ALA A 60 1.52 -0.91 3.97
CA ALA A 60 2.46 -0.87 5.07
C ALA A 60 2.91 0.56 5.41
N ASN A 61 3.22 1.37 4.39
CA ASN A 61 3.74 2.72 4.57
C ASN A 61 2.68 3.75 4.97
N SER A 62 1.44 3.59 4.51
CA SER A 62 0.33 4.50 4.85
C SER A 62 -0.03 4.47 6.35
N GLN A 63 0.42 3.47 7.09
CA GLN A 63 0.29 3.44 8.55
C GLN A 63 1.28 4.39 9.23
N ILE A 64 2.44 4.61 8.61
CA ILE A 64 3.59 5.33 9.17
C ILE A 64 3.60 6.80 8.73
N TYR A 65 3.30 7.06 7.46
CA TYR A 65 3.46 8.38 6.86
C TYR A 65 2.13 9.05 6.59
N SER A 66 2.11 10.37 6.80
CA SER A 66 1.04 11.24 6.30
C SER A 66 1.52 11.94 5.02
N ARG A 67 0.59 12.40 4.20
CA ARG A 67 0.82 13.15 2.97
C ARG A 67 0.41 14.60 3.14
N ILE A 68 0.85 15.46 2.22
CA ILE A 68 0.50 16.89 2.25
C ILE A 68 -1.00 17.08 2.04
N VAL A 69 -1.55 16.39 1.07
CA VAL A 69 -2.98 16.20 0.83
C VAL A 69 -3.26 14.71 0.76
N ASP A 70 -4.50 14.31 0.95
CA ASP A 70 -4.89 12.90 0.99
C ASP A 70 -6.08 12.65 0.06
N PHE A 71 -6.41 11.41 -0.21
CA PHE A 71 -7.68 11.05 -0.81
C PHE A 71 -8.74 10.84 0.28
N GLU A 72 -9.97 11.22 -0.03
CA GLU A 72 -11.12 10.82 0.77
C GLU A 72 -11.18 9.30 0.89
N ARG A 73 -11.48 8.80 2.08
CA ARG A 73 -11.57 7.34 2.30
C ARG A 73 -12.70 6.72 1.46
N GLY A 74 -12.33 5.76 0.63
CA GLY A 74 -13.24 5.11 -0.31
C GLY A 74 -13.62 5.97 -1.51
N GLY A 75 -12.95 7.11 -1.72
CA GLY A 75 -13.19 8.03 -2.83
C GLY A 75 -11.90 8.45 -3.52
N THR A 76 -12.03 9.39 -4.47
CA THR A 76 -10.92 9.97 -5.24
C THR A 76 -10.82 11.49 -5.08
N ALA A 77 -11.69 12.09 -4.27
CA ALA A 77 -11.62 13.51 -3.96
C ALA A 77 -10.39 13.81 -3.10
N VAL A 78 -9.67 14.89 -3.43
CA VAL A 78 -8.52 15.34 -2.66
C VAL A 78 -9.00 16.11 -1.43
N VAL A 79 -8.51 15.73 -0.26
CA VAL A 79 -8.85 16.30 1.04
C VAL A 79 -7.61 16.79 1.78
N PRO A 80 -7.74 17.66 2.81
CA PRO A 80 -6.63 18.07 3.65
C PRO A 80 -5.91 16.91 4.34
N GLY A 81 -4.57 16.93 4.25
CA GLY A 81 -3.65 16.05 4.97
C GLY A 81 -2.81 16.85 5.97
N LEU A 82 -1.49 16.90 5.76
CA LEU A 82 -0.56 17.76 6.51
C LEU A 82 -0.70 19.25 6.13
N ALA A 83 -1.26 19.57 4.96
CA ALA A 83 -1.77 20.89 4.67
C ALA A 83 -3.24 20.98 5.12
N GLU A 84 -3.59 22.04 5.84
CA GLU A 84 -4.97 22.32 6.24
C GLU A 84 -5.79 22.88 5.07
N ARG A 85 -5.14 23.61 4.17
CA ARG A 85 -5.71 24.19 2.97
C ARG A 85 -4.61 24.53 1.96
N TRP A 86 -5.02 24.83 0.76
CA TRP A 86 -4.15 25.33 -0.31
C TRP A 86 -4.87 26.34 -1.18
N GLU A 87 -4.10 27.15 -1.90
CA GLU A 87 -4.58 28.10 -2.88
C GLU A 87 -3.93 27.82 -4.23
N ILE A 88 -4.67 28.02 -5.30
CA ILE A 88 -4.19 27.83 -6.66
C ILE A 88 -4.35 29.15 -7.40
N SER A 89 -3.29 29.61 -8.08
CA SER A 89 -3.36 30.82 -8.90
C SER A 89 -4.35 30.65 -10.06
N ALA A 90 -4.86 31.78 -10.57
CA ALA A 90 -5.85 31.77 -11.66
C ALA A 90 -5.35 31.09 -12.94
N ASP A 91 -4.04 31.09 -13.20
CA ASP A 91 -3.40 30.39 -14.33
C ASP A 91 -3.10 28.91 -14.04
N GLY A 92 -3.45 28.41 -12.85
CA GLY A 92 -3.27 27.00 -12.47
C GLY A 92 -1.81 26.57 -12.27
N LYS A 93 -0.86 27.51 -12.16
CA LYS A 93 0.57 27.20 -12.09
C LYS A 93 1.17 27.33 -10.72
N VAL A 94 0.60 28.11 -9.81
CA VAL A 94 1.15 28.32 -8.48
C VAL A 94 0.22 27.75 -7.43
N TYR A 95 0.79 26.85 -6.61
CA TYR A 95 0.13 26.20 -5.50
C TYR A 95 0.76 26.67 -4.20
N THR A 96 -0.02 27.27 -3.30
CA THR A 96 0.42 27.70 -1.98
C THR A 96 -0.23 26.80 -0.94
N PHE A 97 0.57 26.02 -0.23
CA PHE A 97 0.13 25.09 0.81
C PHE A 97 0.31 25.72 2.18
N TYR A 98 -0.73 25.67 3.01
CA TYR A 98 -0.71 26.12 4.41
C TYR A 98 -0.69 24.88 5.30
N LEU A 99 0.44 24.65 5.97
CA LEU A 99 0.73 23.42 6.69
C LEU A 99 0.17 23.46 8.12
N ARG A 100 -0.22 22.28 8.64
CA ARG A 100 -0.65 22.12 10.04
C ARG A 100 0.49 22.43 11.00
N LYS A 101 0.17 23.13 12.08
CA LYS A 101 1.08 23.35 13.20
C LYS A 101 0.92 22.27 14.26
N GLY A 102 1.98 21.99 15.00
CA GLY A 102 1.94 21.08 16.14
C GLY A 102 1.86 19.60 15.79
N VAL A 103 2.09 19.22 14.52
CA VAL A 103 2.12 17.82 14.09
C VAL A 103 3.39 17.15 14.59
N LYS A 104 3.24 16.14 15.43
CA LYS A 104 4.35 15.42 16.07
C LYS A 104 4.87 14.30 15.19
N TRP A 105 6.18 14.04 15.30
CA TRP A 105 6.85 12.89 14.70
C TRP A 105 6.81 11.68 15.63
N HIS A 106 6.86 10.48 15.07
CA HIS A 106 7.09 9.26 15.84
C HIS A 106 8.42 9.35 16.59
N ASN A 107 8.47 8.83 17.82
CA ASN A 107 9.71 8.64 18.54
C ASN A 107 10.31 7.29 18.17
N HIS A 108 11.50 7.31 17.58
CA HIS A 108 12.28 6.09 17.36
C HIS A 108 13.12 5.78 18.63
N ARG A 109 13.53 4.52 18.80
CA ARG A 109 14.28 4.09 19.99
C ARG A 109 15.51 4.95 20.26
N ASP A 110 16.28 5.22 19.22
CA ASP A 110 17.56 5.93 19.27
C ASP A 110 17.47 7.38 18.80
N TYR A 111 16.27 7.81 18.35
CA TYR A 111 16.04 9.15 17.87
C TYR A 111 14.80 9.76 18.51
N LYS A 112 14.93 10.98 19.01
CA LYS A 112 13.82 11.78 19.53
C LYS A 112 13.75 13.06 18.72
N PRO A 113 12.63 13.30 18.00
CA PRO A 113 12.44 14.55 17.29
C PRO A 113 12.53 15.75 18.23
N THR A 114 13.25 16.80 17.82
CA THR A 114 13.40 18.03 18.63
C THR A 114 12.45 19.12 18.17
N ARG A 115 11.83 18.97 16.99
CA ARG A 115 10.82 19.87 16.44
C ARG A 115 9.62 19.12 15.87
N ASP A 116 8.55 19.85 15.67
CA ASP A 116 7.36 19.38 14.97
C ASP A 116 7.59 19.40 13.44
N PHE A 117 6.68 18.77 12.69
CA PHE A 117 6.60 18.88 11.23
C PHE A 117 6.52 20.34 10.78
N ASN A 118 7.23 20.67 9.71
CA ASN A 118 7.21 21.99 9.10
C ASN A 118 7.50 21.94 7.58
N ALA A 119 7.68 23.11 6.96
CA ALA A 119 7.94 23.28 5.53
C ALA A 119 9.19 22.54 5.03
N ASP A 120 10.24 22.42 5.85
CA ASP A 120 11.49 21.75 5.45
C ASP A 120 11.26 20.27 5.13
N ASP A 121 10.32 19.61 5.82
CA ASP A 121 10.01 18.21 5.62
C ASP A 121 9.24 17.97 4.30
N MET A 122 8.29 18.85 3.98
CA MET A 122 7.61 18.82 2.68
C MET A 122 8.58 19.06 1.52
N ILE A 123 9.48 20.03 1.66
CA ILE A 123 10.50 20.32 0.66
C ILE A 123 11.45 19.14 0.51
N PHE A 124 11.90 18.55 1.62
CA PHE A 124 12.77 17.38 1.62
C PHE A 124 12.14 16.20 0.86
N MET A 125 10.87 15.89 1.11
CA MET A 125 10.14 14.83 0.41
C MET A 125 10.17 15.02 -1.12
N LEU A 126 9.93 16.23 -1.61
CA LEU A 126 9.95 16.52 -3.05
C LEU A 126 11.37 16.53 -3.63
N GLU A 127 12.32 17.15 -2.93
CA GLU A 127 13.70 17.24 -3.38
C GLU A 127 14.46 15.93 -3.36
N ARG A 128 14.14 15.06 -2.39
CA ARG A 128 14.71 13.71 -2.33
C ARG A 128 14.42 12.92 -3.61
N GLN A 129 13.24 13.11 -4.20
CA GLN A 129 12.81 12.42 -5.41
C GLN A 129 13.18 13.15 -6.69
N GLY A 130 13.28 14.49 -6.65
CA GLY A 130 13.42 15.33 -7.84
C GLY A 130 14.83 15.89 -8.08
N LYS A 131 15.74 15.85 -7.11
CA LYS A 131 17.05 16.48 -7.22
C LYS A 131 18.18 15.48 -6.97
N GLU A 132 18.95 15.17 -8.00
CA GLU A 132 20.14 14.30 -7.89
C GLU A 132 21.21 14.84 -6.91
N SER A 133 21.24 16.16 -6.67
CA SER A 133 22.11 16.79 -5.69
C SER A 133 21.68 16.57 -4.24
N ASN A 134 20.47 16.08 -4.00
CA ASN A 134 20.03 15.73 -2.66
C ASN A 134 20.79 14.50 -2.17
N PRO A 135 21.44 14.53 -0.99
CA PRO A 135 22.26 13.40 -0.51
C PRO A 135 21.46 12.11 -0.34
N TYR A 136 20.13 12.21 -0.23
CA TYR A 136 19.24 11.08 -0.10
C TYR A 136 18.71 10.53 -1.43
N PHE A 137 18.98 11.20 -2.56
CA PHE A 137 18.44 10.80 -3.87
C PHE A 137 18.75 9.35 -4.25
N LYS A 138 19.97 8.87 -3.89
CA LYS A 138 20.44 7.51 -4.20
C LYS A 138 20.43 6.55 -3.00
N VAL A 139 20.00 7.01 -1.83
CA VAL A 139 19.88 6.14 -0.66
C VAL A 139 18.73 5.17 -0.91
N THR A 140 18.97 3.88 -0.68
CA THR A 140 18.08 2.74 -0.97
C THR A 140 17.88 2.51 -2.48
N SER A 141 17.47 3.50 -3.26
CA SER A 141 17.35 3.44 -4.73
C SER A 141 17.22 4.84 -5.31
N SER A 142 17.66 5.03 -6.56
CA SER A 142 17.42 6.24 -7.36
C SER A 142 16.21 6.10 -8.30
N ASN A 143 15.49 4.98 -8.25
CA ASN A 143 14.34 4.75 -9.10
C ASN A 143 13.06 5.28 -8.45
N HIS A 144 12.74 6.55 -8.62
CA HIS A 144 11.52 7.20 -8.16
C HIS A 144 10.42 7.09 -9.23
N SER A 145 9.97 5.85 -9.52
CA SER A 145 9.09 5.55 -10.67
C SER A 145 7.86 6.44 -10.72
N TYR A 146 7.04 6.49 -9.68
CA TYR A 146 5.83 7.31 -9.69
C TYR A 146 6.10 8.80 -9.89
N PHE A 147 7.10 9.34 -9.18
CA PHE A 147 7.46 10.75 -9.31
C PHE A 147 7.94 11.09 -10.74
N ASN A 148 8.74 10.20 -11.34
CA ASN A 148 9.27 10.36 -12.69
C ASN A 148 8.19 10.16 -13.75
N ASP A 149 7.38 9.12 -13.66
CA ASP A 149 6.37 8.74 -14.65
C ASP A 149 5.23 9.76 -14.72
N MET A 150 4.93 10.44 -13.61
CA MET A 150 4.02 11.58 -13.56
C MET A 150 4.65 12.88 -14.07
N GLY A 151 5.90 12.85 -14.53
CA GLY A 151 6.60 13.99 -15.07
C GLY A 151 6.95 15.07 -14.06
N MET A 152 6.87 14.78 -12.76
CA MET A 152 7.09 15.76 -11.67
C MET A 152 8.44 16.50 -11.76
N PRO A 153 9.57 15.85 -12.15
CA PRO A 153 10.85 16.55 -12.27
C PRO A 153 10.86 17.67 -13.31
N LYS A 154 10.07 17.51 -14.40
CA LYS A 154 9.95 18.51 -15.46
C LYS A 154 8.81 19.49 -15.22
N LEU A 155 7.83 19.09 -14.39
CA LEU A 155 6.64 19.87 -14.09
C LEU A 155 6.92 20.92 -13.01
N ILE A 156 7.67 20.55 -11.96
CA ILE A 156 7.96 21.44 -10.83
C ILE A 156 9.09 22.41 -11.24
N LYS A 157 8.74 23.69 -11.41
CA LYS A 157 9.68 24.74 -11.72
C LYS A 157 10.47 25.21 -10.49
N SER A 158 9.76 25.46 -9.39
CA SER A 158 10.38 25.88 -8.13
C SER A 158 9.55 25.46 -6.93
N ILE A 159 10.25 25.24 -5.82
CA ILE A 159 9.68 25.02 -4.49
C ILE A 159 10.28 26.08 -3.58
N GLU A 160 9.41 26.90 -2.96
CA GLU A 160 9.79 28.02 -2.12
C GLU A 160 9.24 27.85 -0.70
N ARG A 161 10.14 27.91 0.27
CA ARG A 161 9.79 28.01 1.68
C ARG A 161 9.45 29.47 1.98
N VAL A 162 8.14 29.77 2.04
CA VAL A 162 7.68 31.15 2.38
C VAL A 162 7.89 31.42 3.88
N ASN A 163 7.55 30.46 4.72
CA ASN A 163 7.83 30.43 6.15
C ASN A 163 7.75 29.00 6.67
N ASP A 164 7.84 28.78 7.98
CA ASP A 164 7.82 27.44 8.61
C ASP A 164 6.60 26.60 8.27
N TYR A 165 5.46 27.23 7.92
CA TYR A 165 4.20 26.55 7.68
C TYR A 165 3.54 26.96 6.36
N THR A 166 4.33 27.51 5.43
CA THR A 166 3.82 27.88 4.10
C THR A 166 4.86 27.54 3.05
N VAL A 167 4.46 26.68 2.11
CA VAL A 167 5.26 26.27 0.95
C VAL A 167 4.54 26.67 -0.33
N LYS A 168 5.27 27.29 -1.25
CA LYS A 168 4.78 27.64 -2.57
C LYS A 168 5.49 26.78 -3.62
N ILE A 169 4.71 26.12 -4.47
CA ILE A 169 5.21 25.34 -5.60
C ILE A 169 4.75 26.03 -6.87
N THR A 170 5.69 26.31 -7.76
CA THR A 170 5.40 26.85 -9.09
C THR A 170 5.63 25.75 -10.13
N LEU A 171 4.69 25.57 -11.03
CA LEU A 171 4.74 24.60 -12.12
C LEU A 171 5.15 25.30 -13.43
N GLU A 172 5.78 24.57 -14.35
CA GLU A 172 6.11 25.06 -15.70
C GLU A 172 4.83 25.28 -16.54
N LYS A 173 3.82 24.43 -16.34
CA LYS A 173 2.50 24.50 -17.02
C LYS A 173 1.40 24.16 -16.03
N PRO A 174 0.13 24.52 -16.30
CA PRO A 174 -0.99 24.03 -15.51
C PRO A 174 -1.07 22.50 -15.63
N GLU A 175 -1.34 21.83 -14.49
CA GLU A 175 -1.45 20.36 -14.44
C GLU A 175 -2.62 19.98 -13.54
N ALA A 176 -3.72 19.57 -14.14
CA ALA A 176 -4.95 19.25 -13.43
C ALA A 176 -4.79 18.16 -12.34
N PRO A 177 -4.06 17.04 -12.56
CA PRO A 177 -3.88 16.00 -11.55
C PRO A 177 -2.80 16.31 -10.50
N PHE A 178 -2.19 17.51 -10.49
CA PHE A 178 -1.05 17.80 -9.59
C PHE A 178 -1.37 17.54 -8.10
N LEU A 179 -2.55 17.97 -7.61
CA LEU A 179 -2.95 17.69 -6.23
C LEU A 179 -3.18 16.20 -5.98
N SER A 180 -3.81 15.51 -6.93
CA SER A 180 -4.02 14.06 -6.83
C SER A 180 -2.69 13.31 -6.81
N ASN A 181 -1.69 13.77 -7.57
CA ASN A 181 -0.34 13.20 -7.53
C ASN A 181 0.29 13.34 -6.15
N LEU A 182 0.08 14.48 -5.44
CA LEU A 182 0.56 14.68 -4.07
C LEU A 182 -0.25 13.91 -3.01
N ALA A 183 -1.41 13.39 -3.35
CA ALA A 183 -2.23 12.55 -2.48
C ALA A 183 -1.86 11.06 -2.61
N MET A 184 -1.03 10.67 -3.58
CA MET A 184 -0.58 9.29 -3.74
C MET A 184 0.47 8.90 -2.71
N GLU A 185 0.60 7.60 -2.47
CA GLU A 185 1.42 7.03 -1.41
C GLU A 185 2.90 7.37 -1.52
N TYR A 186 3.43 7.54 -2.73
CA TYR A 186 4.83 7.93 -2.94
C TYR A 186 5.18 9.31 -2.33
N ALA A 187 4.18 10.17 -2.10
CA ALA A 187 4.33 11.47 -1.48
C ALA A 187 4.27 11.46 0.06
N GLY A 188 4.47 10.30 0.68
CA GLY A 188 4.60 10.17 2.13
C GLY A 188 5.76 11.00 2.68
N VAL A 189 5.47 11.87 3.66
CA VAL A 189 6.43 12.85 4.18
C VAL A 189 7.34 12.23 5.22
N GLN A 190 8.65 12.34 5.01
CA GLN A 190 9.72 11.92 5.92
C GLN A 190 10.30 13.12 6.68
N SER A 191 10.81 12.88 7.90
CA SER A 191 11.46 13.92 8.69
C SER A 191 12.83 14.30 8.14
N LYS A 192 12.98 15.56 7.74
CA LYS A 192 14.30 16.10 7.33
C LYS A 192 15.29 16.10 8.49
N GLU A 193 14.83 16.44 9.69
CA GLU A 193 15.67 16.43 10.89
C GLU A 193 16.25 15.04 11.17
N TYR A 194 15.41 14.00 11.05
CA TYR A 194 15.86 12.61 11.20
C TYR A 194 16.84 12.23 10.09
N ALA A 195 16.54 12.61 8.87
CA ALA A 195 17.43 12.37 7.74
C ALA A 195 18.80 13.06 7.97
N ASP A 196 18.83 14.32 8.35
CA ASP A 196 20.08 15.04 8.63
C ASP A 196 20.89 14.38 9.76
N ALA A 197 20.21 13.89 10.81
CA ALA A 197 20.84 13.17 11.91
C ALA A 197 21.46 11.84 11.46
N MET A 198 20.76 11.05 10.65
CA MET A 198 21.26 9.77 10.13
C MET A 198 22.38 9.96 9.10
N LEU A 199 22.30 10.98 8.27
CA LEU A 199 23.39 11.34 7.37
C LEU A 199 24.67 11.72 8.13
N LYS A 200 24.53 12.54 9.17
CA LYS A 200 25.65 12.92 10.05
C LYS A 200 26.24 11.72 10.79
N ALA A 201 25.39 10.75 11.16
CA ALA A 201 25.81 9.51 11.80
C ALA A 201 26.47 8.50 10.86
N GLY A 202 26.44 8.74 9.53
CA GLY A 202 26.95 7.82 8.51
C GLY A 202 26.07 6.60 8.26
N THR A 203 24.80 6.66 8.62
CA THR A 203 23.81 5.58 8.49
C THR A 203 22.53 6.09 7.79
N PRO A 204 22.61 6.71 6.60
CA PRO A 204 21.46 7.33 5.95
C PRO A 204 20.34 6.33 5.61
N GLU A 205 20.68 5.05 5.36
CA GLU A 205 19.71 3.99 5.07
C GLU A 205 18.72 3.72 6.22
N LYS A 206 19.05 4.10 7.44
CA LYS A 206 18.15 3.95 8.60
C LYS A 206 16.84 4.74 8.44
N VAL A 207 16.85 5.83 7.68
CA VAL A 207 15.62 6.61 7.41
C VAL A 207 14.56 5.74 6.74
N ASP A 208 14.98 4.76 5.93
CA ASP A 208 14.11 3.87 5.18
C ASP A 208 13.92 2.49 5.86
N GLN A 209 14.80 2.11 6.77
CA GLN A 209 14.73 0.84 7.52
C GLN A 209 14.05 1.00 8.88
N GLU A 210 14.22 2.14 9.50
CA GLU A 210 13.69 2.50 10.83
C GLU A 210 12.86 3.80 10.71
N PRO A 211 11.71 3.74 10.01
CA PRO A 211 11.01 4.93 9.56
C PRO A 211 10.44 5.77 10.72
N VAL A 212 10.59 7.08 10.61
CA VAL A 212 9.98 8.09 11.45
C VAL A 212 8.97 8.88 10.62
N GLY A 213 7.71 8.75 10.94
CA GLY A 213 6.61 9.40 10.24
C GLY A 213 5.70 10.21 11.17
N THR A 214 4.60 10.71 10.61
CA THR A 214 3.55 11.45 11.32
C THR A 214 2.21 10.72 11.27
N GLY A 215 2.19 9.47 10.78
CA GLY A 215 0.99 8.67 10.58
C GLY A 215 0.36 8.15 11.87
N PRO A 216 -0.80 7.48 11.76
CA PRO A 216 -1.57 7.01 12.93
C PRO A 216 -0.86 5.90 13.73
N TYR A 217 0.10 5.22 13.14
CA TYR A 217 0.86 4.16 13.79
C TYR A 217 2.36 4.34 13.56
N TYR A 218 3.17 3.92 14.52
CA TYR A 218 4.62 3.83 14.38
C TYR A 218 5.08 2.38 14.30
N LEU A 219 6.16 2.14 13.56
CA LEU A 219 6.75 0.83 13.39
C LEU A 219 7.44 0.37 14.68
N VAL A 220 7.08 -0.80 15.17
CA VAL A 220 7.72 -1.45 16.33
C VAL A 220 8.74 -2.48 15.88
N ARG A 221 8.36 -3.33 14.89
CA ARG A 221 9.19 -4.42 14.41
C ARG A 221 8.75 -4.86 13.02
N TYR A 222 9.72 -5.15 12.19
CA TYR A 222 9.53 -5.85 10.92
C TYR A 222 10.41 -7.10 10.88
N ILE A 223 9.81 -8.23 10.51
CA ILE A 223 10.52 -9.47 10.17
C ILE A 223 10.02 -9.84 8.78
N LYS A 224 10.92 -9.77 7.78
CA LYS A 224 10.60 -10.04 6.39
C LYS A 224 9.91 -11.41 6.27
N ASP A 225 8.87 -11.47 5.42
CA ASP A 225 8.06 -12.65 5.10
C ASP A 225 7.34 -13.29 6.30
N ALA A 226 7.29 -12.60 7.45
CA ALA A 226 6.63 -13.07 8.65
C ALA A 226 5.65 -12.05 9.25
N VAL A 227 6.13 -10.90 9.69
CA VAL A 227 5.29 -9.98 10.46
C VAL A 227 5.77 -8.53 10.42
N ILE A 228 4.82 -7.60 10.38
CA ILE A 228 5.04 -6.19 10.72
C ILE A 228 4.19 -5.87 11.94
N ARG A 229 4.78 -5.26 12.96
CA ARG A 229 4.09 -4.82 14.18
C ARG A 229 4.13 -3.31 14.28
N TYR A 230 2.97 -2.73 14.48
CA TYR A 230 2.78 -1.31 14.70
C TYR A 230 2.08 -1.06 16.03
N LYS A 231 2.29 0.14 16.59
CA LYS A 231 1.50 0.66 17.72
C LYS A 231 0.88 1.99 17.36
N ALA A 232 -0.32 2.22 17.87
CA ALA A 232 -1.01 3.50 17.73
C ALA A 232 -0.15 4.65 18.26
N PHE A 233 -0.04 5.71 17.47
CA PHE A 233 0.66 6.93 17.85
C PHE A 233 -0.27 7.82 18.68
N PRO A 234 -0.01 8.02 19.99
CA PRO A 234 -0.92 8.76 20.85
C PRO A 234 -1.09 10.24 20.46
N GLN A 235 -0.07 10.81 19.82
CA GLN A 235 -0.01 12.23 19.43
C GLN A 235 -0.34 12.44 17.95
N TYR A 236 -1.01 11.47 17.30
CA TYR A 236 -1.44 11.62 15.92
C TYR A 236 -2.37 12.83 15.78
N TYR A 237 -2.10 13.70 14.83
CA TYR A 237 -2.78 14.99 14.68
C TYR A 237 -4.30 14.90 14.42
N ALA A 238 -4.76 13.78 13.84
CA ALA A 238 -6.18 13.53 13.64
C ALA A 238 -6.81 12.69 14.76
N GLY A 239 -6.13 12.55 15.90
CA GLY A 239 -6.56 11.78 17.07
C GLY A 239 -5.99 10.36 17.08
N LYS A 240 -5.71 9.84 18.27
CA LYS A 240 -5.18 8.48 18.47
C LYS A 240 -6.09 7.44 17.80
N ALA A 241 -5.52 6.52 17.06
CA ALA A 241 -6.26 5.39 16.49
C ALA A 241 -6.97 4.57 17.58
N LYS A 242 -8.17 4.05 17.26
CA LYS A 242 -9.00 3.27 18.21
C LYS A 242 -8.43 1.88 18.52
N ILE A 243 -7.55 1.38 17.67
CA ILE A 243 -6.83 0.11 17.80
C ILE A 243 -5.43 0.44 18.30
N ASP A 244 -5.00 -0.21 19.35
CA ASP A 244 -3.70 0.06 19.99
C ASP A 244 -2.54 -0.64 19.27
N ASP A 245 -2.74 -1.91 18.87
CA ASP A 245 -1.75 -2.73 18.19
C ASP A 245 -2.29 -3.18 16.82
N LEU A 246 -1.57 -2.84 15.75
CA LEU A 246 -1.84 -3.29 14.40
C LEU A 246 -0.73 -4.26 13.98
N ILE A 247 -1.14 -5.46 13.54
CA ILE A 247 -0.22 -6.53 13.14
C ILE A 247 -0.51 -6.92 11.71
N PHE A 248 0.48 -6.83 10.82
CA PHE A 248 0.42 -7.45 9.50
C PHE A 248 1.07 -8.84 9.59
N SER A 249 0.26 -9.89 9.55
CA SER A 249 0.70 -11.28 9.45
C SER A 249 0.90 -11.62 7.98
N ILE A 250 2.15 -11.68 7.54
CA ILE A 250 2.47 -11.91 6.13
C ILE A 250 2.13 -13.35 5.80
N THR A 251 1.21 -13.54 4.86
CA THR A 251 0.67 -14.84 4.47
C THR A 251 0.34 -14.78 2.98
N THR A 252 1.26 -15.24 2.14
CA THR A 252 1.19 -15.07 0.69
C THR A 252 0.10 -15.89 0.01
N ASP A 253 -0.20 -17.08 0.53
CA ASP A 253 -1.24 -17.95 0.00
C ASP A 253 -2.64 -17.53 0.46
N ALA A 254 -3.57 -17.32 -0.49
CA ALA A 254 -4.92 -16.82 -0.21
C ALA A 254 -5.78 -17.84 0.55
N SER A 255 -5.61 -19.14 0.30
CA SER A 255 -6.35 -20.19 1.00
C SER A 255 -5.89 -20.30 2.45
N VAL A 256 -4.59 -20.10 2.70
CA VAL A 256 -4.05 -20.03 4.07
C VAL A 256 -4.55 -18.77 4.79
N ARG A 257 -4.63 -17.61 4.11
CA ARG A 257 -5.26 -16.40 4.69
C ARG A 257 -6.71 -16.65 5.08
N TRP A 258 -7.46 -17.31 4.21
CA TRP A 258 -8.84 -17.69 4.48
C TRP A 258 -8.97 -18.62 5.70
N ALA A 259 -8.14 -19.66 5.77
CA ALA A 259 -8.13 -20.57 6.92
C ALA A 259 -7.78 -19.87 8.24
N LYS A 260 -6.86 -18.91 8.22
CA LYS A 260 -6.52 -18.09 9.38
C LYS A 260 -7.68 -17.17 9.80
N LEU A 261 -8.39 -16.56 8.83
CA LEU A 261 -9.56 -15.73 9.11
C LEU A 261 -10.66 -16.55 9.79
N GLN A 262 -10.97 -17.76 9.28
CA GLN A 262 -11.94 -18.67 9.87
C GLN A 262 -11.60 -19.06 11.31
N LYS A 263 -10.32 -19.20 11.65
CA LYS A 263 -9.84 -19.53 13.00
C LYS A 263 -9.73 -18.33 13.92
N GLY A 264 -9.99 -17.10 13.43
CA GLY A 264 -9.78 -15.87 14.19
C GLY A 264 -8.30 -15.50 14.41
N GLU A 265 -7.37 -16.15 13.70
CA GLU A 265 -5.94 -15.77 13.71
C GLU A 265 -5.69 -14.47 12.94
N CYS A 266 -6.58 -14.13 12.01
CA CYS A 266 -6.68 -12.84 11.33
C CYS A 266 -8.07 -12.25 11.56
N HIS A 267 -8.15 -10.93 11.56
CA HIS A 267 -9.39 -10.16 11.62
C HIS A 267 -9.79 -9.59 10.26
N VAL A 268 -8.81 -9.40 9.38
CA VAL A 268 -9.00 -8.90 8.01
C VAL A 268 -8.04 -9.64 7.08
N MET A 269 -8.51 -9.98 5.90
CA MET A 269 -7.67 -10.46 4.80
C MET A 269 -8.06 -9.79 3.48
N PRO A 270 -7.11 -9.35 2.66
CA PRO A 270 -7.36 -8.87 1.31
C PRO A 270 -7.37 -10.04 0.31
N TYR A 271 -7.99 -9.80 -0.85
CA TYR A 271 -7.85 -10.60 -2.06
C TYR A 271 -8.07 -12.11 -1.84
N PRO A 272 -9.27 -12.54 -1.43
CA PRO A 272 -9.61 -13.96 -1.39
C PRO A 272 -9.56 -14.57 -2.80
N ASN A 273 -9.38 -15.88 -2.90
CA ASN A 273 -9.55 -16.52 -4.19
C ASN A 273 -11.00 -16.34 -4.67
N PRO A 274 -11.23 -15.97 -5.94
CA PRO A 274 -12.58 -15.84 -6.48
C PRO A 274 -13.43 -17.11 -6.28
N ALA A 275 -12.83 -18.29 -6.35
CA ALA A 275 -13.52 -19.57 -6.12
C ALA A 275 -14.04 -19.76 -4.69
N ASP A 276 -13.43 -19.11 -3.70
CA ASP A 276 -13.80 -19.24 -2.29
C ASP A 276 -14.91 -18.25 -1.88
N LEU A 277 -15.18 -17.20 -2.70
CA LEU A 277 -16.07 -16.09 -2.35
C LEU A 277 -17.48 -16.54 -1.98
N ASP A 278 -18.04 -17.52 -2.67
CA ASP A 278 -19.40 -18.01 -2.37
C ASP A 278 -19.46 -18.69 -1.00
N ALA A 279 -18.41 -19.40 -0.61
CA ALA A 279 -18.30 -19.99 0.71
C ALA A 279 -18.09 -18.90 1.79
N ILE A 280 -17.26 -17.90 1.50
CA ILE A 280 -16.97 -16.78 2.40
C ILE A 280 -18.25 -15.96 2.66
N ARG A 281 -19.04 -15.65 1.62
CA ARG A 281 -20.29 -14.89 1.74
C ARG A 281 -21.37 -15.62 2.56
N LYS A 282 -21.30 -16.95 2.63
CA LYS A 282 -22.24 -17.78 3.40
C LYS A 282 -21.86 -17.91 4.88
N ASP A 283 -20.66 -17.52 5.26
CA ASP A 283 -20.23 -17.57 6.67
C ASP A 283 -20.83 -16.37 7.42
N PRO A 284 -21.73 -16.60 8.41
CA PRO A 284 -22.41 -15.54 9.15
C PRO A 284 -21.47 -14.68 10.02
N ASN A 285 -20.24 -15.15 10.26
CA ASN A 285 -19.24 -14.45 11.07
C ASN A 285 -18.33 -13.56 10.23
N ILE A 286 -18.45 -13.60 8.89
CA ILE A 286 -17.58 -12.88 7.97
C ILE A 286 -18.38 -11.81 7.20
N THR A 287 -17.83 -10.61 7.15
CA THR A 287 -18.34 -9.55 6.28
C THR A 287 -17.44 -9.42 5.06
N VAL A 288 -18.01 -9.62 3.88
CA VAL A 288 -17.32 -9.40 2.61
C VAL A 288 -17.59 -7.96 2.16
N LEU A 289 -16.52 -7.19 1.99
CA LEU A 289 -16.57 -5.83 1.44
C LEU A 289 -16.04 -5.86 0.01
N GLU A 290 -16.85 -5.39 -0.92
CA GLU A 290 -16.52 -5.35 -2.35
C GLU A 290 -16.66 -3.93 -2.88
N GLN A 291 -15.72 -3.51 -3.69
CA GLN A 291 -15.75 -2.23 -4.38
C GLN A 291 -15.15 -2.37 -5.77
N ALA A 292 -15.73 -1.68 -6.76
CA ALA A 292 -15.15 -1.59 -8.09
C ALA A 292 -13.76 -0.94 -8.01
N GLY A 293 -12.73 -1.67 -8.45
CA GLY A 293 -11.35 -1.22 -8.39
C GLY A 293 -10.99 -0.25 -9.52
N LEU A 294 -9.87 0.46 -9.32
CA LEU A 294 -9.24 1.29 -10.35
C LEU A 294 -8.19 0.51 -11.16
N ASN A 295 -8.19 -0.82 -11.05
CA ASN A 295 -7.19 -1.68 -11.66
C ASN A 295 -7.62 -2.24 -13.01
N VAL A 296 -6.66 -2.39 -13.93
CA VAL A 296 -6.82 -3.11 -15.19
C VAL A 296 -5.69 -4.14 -15.29
N GLY A 297 -6.06 -5.43 -15.47
CA GLY A 297 -5.12 -6.50 -15.79
C GLY A 297 -4.89 -6.52 -17.31
N TYR A 298 -3.63 -6.60 -17.76
CA TYR A 298 -3.30 -6.57 -19.18
C TYR A 298 -2.07 -7.41 -19.49
N LEU A 299 -1.93 -7.79 -20.76
CA LEU A 299 -0.71 -8.36 -21.32
C LEU A 299 0.14 -7.22 -21.89
N ALA A 300 1.34 -7.03 -21.32
CA ALA A 300 2.28 -6.01 -21.78
C ALA A 300 3.20 -6.56 -22.88
N TYR A 301 3.49 -5.73 -23.87
CA TYR A 301 4.44 -6.04 -24.95
C TYR A 301 5.68 -5.16 -24.85
N ASN A 302 6.86 -5.74 -25.02
CA ASN A 302 8.05 -4.96 -25.25
C ASN A 302 8.10 -4.50 -26.73
N THR A 303 7.54 -3.33 -26.99
CA THR A 303 7.42 -2.78 -28.35
C THR A 303 8.73 -2.33 -28.97
N THR A 304 9.85 -2.38 -28.25
CA THR A 304 11.19 -2.12 -28.80
C THR A 304 11.84 -3.37 -29.39
N LYS A 305 11.23 -4.54 -29.19
CA LYS A 305 11.73 -5.84 -29.67
C LYS A 305 10.80 -6.45 -30.69
N LYS A 306 11.41 -7.08 -31.71
CA LYS A 306 10.67 -7.93 -32.67
C LYS A 306 10.14 -9.17 -31.95
N PRO A 307 8.95 -9.65 -32.31
CA PRO A 307 8.07 -9.13 -33.36
C PRO A 307 7.07 -8.08 -32.85
N PHE A 308 7.18 -7.64 -31.58
CA PHE A 308 6.17 -6.79 -30.93
C PHE A 308 6.27 -5.31 -31.31
N ASP A 309 7.28 -4.90 -32.09
CA ASP A 309 7.38 -3.59 -32.72
C ASP A 309 6.30 -3.40 -33.83
N ASP A 310 5.82 -4.49 -34.44
CA ASP A 310 4.73 -4.45 -35.41
C ASP A 310 3.34 -4.47 -34.74
N VAL A 311 2.54 -3.44 -35.00
CA VAL A 311 1.18 -3.31 -34.47
C VAL A 311 0.25 -4.45 -34.92
N ARG A 312 0.49 -5.03 -36.12
CA ARG A 312 -0.29 -6.15 -36.62
C ARG A 312 -0.11 -7.40 -35.79
N VAL A 313 1.12 -7.67 -35.33
CA VAL A 313 1.42 -8.78 -34.45
C VAL A 313 0.71 -8.61 -33.11
N ARG A 314 0.79 -7.42 -32.49
CA ARG A 314 0.09 -7.15 -31.22
C ARG A 314 -1.44 -7.33 -31.36
N LYS A 315 -1.98 -6.83 -32.45
CA LYS A 315 -3.42 -6.96 -32.78
C LYS A 315 -3.84 -8.42 -33.01
N ALA A 316 -3.03 -9.20 -33.70
CA ALA A 316 -3.26 -10.62 -33.90
C ALA A 316 -3.30 -11.39 -32.56
N ILE A 317 -2.38 -11.09 -31.63
CA ILE A 317 -2.38 -11.68 -30.31
C ILE A 317 -3.64 -11.29 -29.52
N ASN A 318 -4.07 -10.02 -29.57
CA ASN A 318 -5.31 -9.59 -28.92
C ASN A 318 -6.54 -10.35 -29.44
N MET A 319 -6.63 -10.55 -30.77
CA MET A 319 -7.72 -11.30 -31.42
C MET A 319 -7.65 -12.81 -31.11
N ALA A 320 -6.48 -13.34 -30.83
CA ALA A 320 -6.28 -14.78 -30.58
C ALA A 320 -6.67 -15.19 -29.17
N ILE A 321 -6.58 -14.29 -28.18
CA ILE A 321 -6.81 -14.59 -26.78
C ILE A 321 -8.30 -14.51 -26.43
N ASN A 322 -8.86 -15.59 -25.91
CA ASN A 322 -10.24 -15.66 -25.44
C ASN A 322 -10.38 -15.05 -24.04
N LYS A 323 -10.56 -13.71 -23.99
CA LYS A 323 -10.74 -12.97 -22.73
C LYS A 323 -11.90 -13.52 -21.89
N LYS A 324 -13.02 -13.89 -22.56
CA LYS A 324 -14.18 -14.42 -21.85
C LYS A 324 -13.85 -15.75 -21.13
N ALA A 325 -13.16 -16.65 -21.79
CA ALA A 325 -12.77 -17.93 -21.18
C ALA A 325 -11.82 -17.73 -19.99
N ILE A 326 -10.93 -16.74 -20.05
CA ILE A 326 -10.05 -16.37 -18.91
C ILE A 326 -10.89 -15.83 -17.75
N ILE A 327 -11.84 -14.92 -18.02
CA ILE A 327 -12.70 -14.34 -16.97
C ILE A 327 -13.52 -15.44 -16.31
N ASP A 328 -14.17 -16.28 -17.10
CA ASP A 328 -15.01 -17.38 -16.58
C ASP A 328 -14.22 -18.39 -15.76
N ALA A 329 -12.96 -18.67 -16.13
CA ALA A 329 -12.15 -19.69 -15.48
C ALA A 329 -11.33 -19.18 -14.27
N VAL A 330 -11.01 -17.90 -14.22
CA VAL A 330 -10.05 -17.34 -13.24
C VAL A 330 -10.66 -16.25 -12.38
N TYR A 331 -11.40 -15.33 -12.97
CA TYR A 331 -12.02 -14.21 -12.24
C TYR A 331 -13.43 -14.55 -11.74
N LEU A 332 -14.10 -15.51 -12.34
CA LEU A 332 -15.50 -15.84 -12.05
C LEU A 332 -16.38 -14.57 -12.12
N THR A 333 -16.87 -14.13 -10.94
CA THR A 333 -17.72 -12.92 -10.83
C THR A 333 -16.95 -11.64 -10.48
N THR A 334 -15.61 -11.72 -10.33
CA THR A 334 -14.79 -10.62 -9.79
C THR A 334 -14.12 -9.75 -10.84
N GLY A 335 -14.36 -10.01 -12.12
CA GLY A 335 -13.75 -9.27 -13.23
C GLY A 335 -14.66 -9.14 -14.42
N VAL A 336 -14.41 -8.11 -15.24
CA VAL A 336 -15.04 -7.87 -16.53
C VAL A 336 -13.98 -7.64 -17.61
N ALA A 337 -14.30 -7.91 -18.88
CA ALA A 337 -13.38 -7.68 -19.98
C ALA A 337 -13.10 -6.17 -20.13
N ALA A 338 -11.80 -5.82 -20.14
CA ALA A 338 -11.37 -4.46 -20.38
C ALA A 338 -11.24 -4.17 -21.88
N LYS A 339 -11.63 -2.97 -22.29
CA LYS A 339 -11.48 -2.43 -23.65
C LYS A 339 -10.73 -1.09 -23.69
N ASN A 340 -10.38 -0.55 -22.52
CA ASN A 340 -9.59 0.66 -22.33
C ASN A 340 -8.40 0.36 -21.39
N PRO A 341 -7.35 1.16 -21.41
CA PRO A 341 -6.26 1.06 -20.46
C PRO A 341 -6.64 1.56 -19.05
N ILE A 342 -7.84 2.14 -18.90
CA ILE A 342 -8.40 2.62 -17.63
C ILE A 342 -9.78 1.97 -17.39
N PRO A 343 -10.20 1.77 -16.13
CA PRO A 343 -11.49 1.16 -15.82
C PRO A 343 -12.67 2.14 -16.00
N PRO A 344 -13.91 1.64 -16.11
CA PRO A 344 -15.11 2.47 -16.28
C PRO A 344 -15.40 3.44 -15.12
N THR A 345 -14.79 3.22 -13.98
CA THR A 345 -14.90 4.08 -12.79
C THR A 345 -14.17 5.42 -12.93
N GLN A 346 -13.32 5.57 -13.95
CA GLN A 346 -12.59 6.82 -14.20
C GLN A 346 -13.36 7.72 -15.19
N TRP A 347 -13.40 9.02 -14.89
CA TRP A 347 -14.15 10.01 -15.66
C TRP A 347 -13.69 10.16 -17.13
N SER A 348 -12.43 9.79 -17.42
CA SER A 348 -11.84 9.83 -18.76
C SER A 348 -12.08 8.53 -19.57
N TYR A 349 -12.82 7.56 -19.02
CA TYR A 349 -13.14 6.31 -19.71
C TYR A 349 -13.95 6.59 -21.00
N ASN A 350 -13.49 6.04 -22.13
CA ASN A 350 -14.18 6.20 -23.40
C ASN A 350 -14.98 4.93 -23.75
N ASP A 351 -16.28 4.98 -23.53
CA ASP A 351 -17.16 3.84 -23.80
C ASP A 351 -17.34 3.53 -25.30
N ALA A 352 -17.05 4.49 -26.18
CA ALA A 352 -17.11 4.30 -27.62
C ALA A 352 -16.01 3.40 -28.21
N ILE A 353 -14.91 3.17 -27.45
CA ILE A 353 -13.84 2.25 -27.85
C ILE A 353 -14.41 0.83 -27.91
N LYS A 354 -14.18 0.17 -29.07
CA LYS A 354 -14.52 -1.24 -29.30
C LYS A 354 -13.27 -2.09 -29.13
N ASP A 355 -13.41 -3.18 -28.38
CA ASP A 355 -12.37 -4.20 -28.26
C ASP A 355 -12.22 -5.01 -29.55
N ASP A 356 -11.04 -5.58 -29.76
CA ASP A 356 -10.84 -6.55 -30.87
C ASP A 356 -11.67 -7.82 -30.57
N ALA A 357 -12.40 -8.27 -31.59
CA ALA A 357 -13.16 -9.50 -31.46
C ALA A 357 -12.23 -10.72 -31.36
N TYR A 358 -12.63 -11.70 -30.57
CA TYR A 358 -11.94 -12.99 -30.53
C TYR A 358 -12.17 -13.70 -31.90
N ASP A 359 -11.11 -13.79 -32.70
CA ASP A 359 -11.12 -14.42 -34.03
C ASP A 359 -9.73 -14.98 -34.36
N GLN A 360 -9.54 -16.25 -34.14
CA GLN A 360 -8.25 -16.91 -34.36
C GLN A 360 -7.92 -17.06 -35.87
N ALA A 361 -8.92 -17.14 -36.77
CA ALA A 361 -8.65 -17.21 -38.17
C ALA A 361 -8.16 -15.89 -38.73
N ALA A 362 -8.80 -14.77 -38.34
CA ALA A 362 -8.34 -13.43 -38.69
C ALA A 362 -6.97 -13.11 -38.01
N ALA A 363 -6.75 -13.54 -36.78
CA ALA A 363 -5.48 -13.40 -36.08
C ALA A 363 -4.33 -14.09 -36.81
N LYS A 364 -4.54 -15.34 -37.27
CA LYS A 364 -3.55 -16.11 -38.05
C LYS A 364 -3.23 -15.44 -39.37
N LYS A 365 -4.25 -14.93 -40.05
CA LYS A 365 -4.08 -14.18 -41.33
C LYS A 365 -3.26 -12.91 -41.06
N LEU A 366 -3.56 -12.17 -40.02
CA LEU A 366 -2.87 -10.92 -39.71
C LEU A 366 -1.38 -11.18 -39.33
N LEU A 367 -1.06 -12.31 -38.68
CA LEU A 367 0.32 -12.73 -38.47
C LEU A 367 1.02 -13.05 -39.80
N ALA A 368 0.37 -13.74 -40.70
CA ALA A 368 0.92 -14.02 -42.03
C ALA A 368 1.21 -12.74 -42.81
N ASP A 369 0.28 -11.77 -42.78
CA ASP A 369 0.43 -10.45 -43.42
C ASP A 369 1.57 -9.63 -42.79
N ALA A 370 1.91 -9.91 -41.52
CA ALA A 370 3.03 -9.31 -40.80
C ALA A 370 4.37 -10.05 -41.05
N GLY A 371 4.39 -11.11 -41.85
CA GLY A 371 5.58 -11.90 -42.16
C GLY A 371 5.80 -13.12 -41.27
N TYR A 372 4.82 -13.48 -40.43
CA TYR A 372 4.90 -14.58 -39.49
C TYR A 372 3.88 -15.69 -39.78
N ALA A 373 3.79 -16.09 -41.04
CA ALA A 373 2.85 -17.13 -41.51
C ALA A 373 3.02 -18.49 -40.77
N ASN A 374 4.23 -18.79 -40.35
CA ASN A 374 4.57 -20.01 -39.57
C ASN A 374 4.60 -19.76 -38.06
N GLY A 375 4.13 -18.59 -37.61
CA GLY A 375 4.22 -18.18 -36.18
C GLY A 375 5.64 -17.82 -35.75
N PHE A 376 5.86 -17.80 -34.43
CA PHE A 376 7.15 -17.52 -33.80
C PHE A 376 7.17 -18.06 -32.36
N ALA A 377 8.37 -18.14 -31.76
CA ALA A 377 8.55 -18.46 -30.35
C ALA A 377 8.79 -17.17 -29.52
N THR A 378 8.27 -17.14 -28.30
CA THR A 378 8.45 -16.04 -27.38
C THR A 378 8.31 -16.49 -25.92
N ASP A 379 8.80 -15.66 -24.98
CA ASP A 379 8.55 -15.84 -23.57
C ASP A 379 7.25 -15.14 -23.15
N LEU A 380 6.53 -15.75 -22.23
CA LEU A 380 5.36 -15.22 -21.56
C LEU A 380 5.59 -15.21 -20.04
N TRP A 381 5.75 -14.03 -19.44
CA TRP A 381 6.10 -13.90 -18.05
C TRP A 381 4.87 -13.77 -17.16
N ALA A 382 4.70 -14.70 -16.21
CA ALA A 382 3.63 -14.69 -15.24
C ALA A 382 4.13 -14.18 -13.88
N MET A 383 3.34 -13.31 -13.22
CA MET A 383 3.64 -12.80 -11.88
C MET A 383 3.65 -13.96 -10.86
N PRO A 384 4.63 -13.99 -9.92
CA PRO A 384 4.71 -15.05 -8.91
C PRO A 384 3.72 -14.88 -7.76
N VAL A 385 3.10 -13.72 -7.62
CA VAL A 385 2.20 -13.35 -6.51
C VAL A 385 0.84 -12.90 -7.01
N GLN A 386 -0.18 -13.12 -6.19
CA GLN A 386 -1.54 -12.64 -6.43
C GLN A 386 -1.61 -11.12 -6.35
N ARG A 387 -2.43 -10.52 -7.21
CA ARG A 387 -2.77 -9.08 -7.23
C ARG A 387 -4.28 -8.88 -7.40
N PRO A 388 -4.85 -7.73 -7.01
CA PRO A 388 -6.27 -7.44 -7.19
C PRO A 388 -6.74 -7.64 -8.65
N TYR A 389 -5.90 -7.24 -9.60
CA TYR A 389 -6.16 -7.34 -11.04
C TYR A 389 -5.68 -8.65 -11.67
N ASN A 390 -5.06 -9.55 -10.90
CA ASN A 390 -4.54 -10.82 -11.39
C ASN A 390 -4.55 -11.88 -10.27
N PRO A 391 -5.68 -12.57 -10.06
CA PRO A 391 -5.84 -13.51 -8.97
C PRO A 391 -5.06 -14.82 -9.18
N ASN A 392 -4.72 -15.17 -10.43
CA ASN A 392 -3.92 -16.35 -10.73
C ASN A 392 -3.18 -16.18 -12.07
N ALA A 393 -2.03 -15.49 -12.02
CA ALA A 393 -1.24 -15.14 -13.20
C ALA A 393 -0.79 -16.37 -14.00
N ARG A 394 -0.41 -17.46 -13.31
CA ARG A 394 0.02 -18.69 -13.98
C ARG A 394 -1.13 -19.31 -14.78
N ARG A 395 -2.32 -19.41 -14.19
CA ARG A 395 -3.48 -19.97 -14.88
C ARG A 395 -3.92 -19.11 -16.07
N ILE A 396 -3.84 -17.80 -15.95
CA ILE A 396 -4.09 -16.87 -17.05
C ILE A 396 -3.08 -17.09 -18.17
N ALA A 397 -1.79 -17.19 -17.85
CA ALA A 397 -0.73 -17.43 -18.83
C ALA A 397 -0.90 -18.79 -19.54
N GLU A 398 -1.29 -19.85 -18.85
CA GLU A 398 -1.58 -21.17 -19.44
C GLU A 398 -2.74 -21.11 -20.45
N LEU A 399 -3.81 -20.37 -20.13
CA LEU A 399 -4.93 -20.15 -21.06
C LEU A 399 -4.50 -19.33 -22.30
N MET A 400 -3.73 -18.25 -22.09
CA MET A 400 -3.14 -17.47 -23.17
C MET A 400 -2.21 -18.32 -24.04
N GLN A 401 -1.34 -19.12 -23.44
CA GLN A 401 -0.42 -20.03 -24.15
C GLN A 401 -1.19 -21.00 -25.06
N ALA A 402 -2.27 -21.59 -24.55
CA ALA A 402 -3.11 -22.51 -25.32
C ALA A 402 -3.79 -21.83 -26.50
N ASP A 403 -4.23 -20.58 -26.34
CA ASP A 403 -4.84 -19.80 -27.43
C ASP A 403 -3.80 -19.36 -28.46
N LEU A 404 -2.63 -18.91 -28.03
CA LEU A 404 -1.52 -18.49 -28.89
C LEU A 404 -0.99 -19.65 -29.75
N ALA A 405 -0.94 -20.86 -29.22
CA ALA A 405 -0.53 -22.05 -29.95
C ALA A 405 -1.42 -22.32 -31.19
N LYS A 406 -2.72 -21.99 -31.11
CA LYS A 406 -3.67 -22.17 -32.24
C LYS A 406 -3.36 -21.27 -33.42
N ILE A 407 -2.68 -20.17 -33.24
CA ILE A 407 -2.23 -19.26 -34.29
C ILE A 407 -0.75 -19.43 -34.66
N GLY A 408 -0.08 -20.47 -34.14
CA GLY A 408 1.31 -20.79 -34.44
C GLY A 408 2.33 -20.08 -33.52
N VAL A 409 1.90 -19.36 -32.49
CA VAL A 409 2.81 -18.72 -31.53
C VAL A 409 3.10 -19.66 -30.38
N THR A 410 4.37 -20.05 -30.21
CA THR A 410 4.86 -20.88 -29.12
C THR A 410 5.33 -19.96 -27.99
N ALA A 411 4.56 -19.90 -26.90
CA ALA A 411 4.91 -19.11 -25.73
C ALA A 411 5.48 -20.01 -24.62
N GLU A 412 6.65 -19.69 -24.08
CA GLU A 412 7.21 -20.35 -22.92
C GLU A 412 6.91 -19.55 -21.65
N ILE A 413 6.28 -20.21 -20.65
CA ILE A 413 5.85 -19.51 -19.43
C ILE A 413 6.99 -19.45 -18.42
N GLY A 414 7.55 -18.26 -18.22
CA GLY A 414 8.51 -17.94 -17.18
C GLY A 414 7.86 -17.27 -15.96
N ARG A 415 8.61 -17.17 -14.86
CA ARG A 415 8.24 -16.39 -13.69
C ARG A 415 8.85 -15.00 -13.78
N ALA A 416 8.02 -13.97 -13.71
CA ALA A 416 8.51 -12.61 -13.58
C ALA A 416 9.22 -12.42 -12.22
N HIS A 417 10.35 -11.73 -12.23
CA HIS A 417 10.95 -11.25 -11.00
C HIS A 417 10.17 -10.01 -10.53
N VAL A 418 9.67 -10.04 -9.29
CA VAL A 418 8.97 -8.93 -8.64
C VAL A 418 9.80 -8.47 -7.45
#